data_d0cef3bee9843c225e37aa6468077470
#
_entry.id   d0cef3bee9843c225e37aa6468077470
#
_cell.length_a   1.000
_cell.length_b   1.000
_cell.length_c   1.000
_cell.angle_alpha   90.00
_cell.angle_beta   90.00
_cell.angle_gamma   90.00
#
_symmetry.space_group_name_H-M   'P 1'
#
loop_
_entity.id
_entity.type
_entity.pdbx_description
1 polymer ?
#
loop_
_entity_poly.entity_id
_entity_poly.type
_entity_poly.pdbx_seq_one_letter_code
_entity_poly.pdbx_strand_id
1 'polypeptide(L)'
;MPEETLRENKMGTMPENKLLLSMAVPMMISMLVQALYNIVDSIFVSRICEDALTAVSMAFPWQNIVIAIAVGFGVGINALLSRALGQKNAERVNQVAVNGLLLALLSYLLVLVAGLIGIRAYMRTQTDIETIVNYGITYLNICILCSFGVFVEITFERFLQATGRTVYSMITQLVGAITNIILDPILIFGLLGFPKLGIAGAAWATVIGQCLGAVVAVILNHTKNPEIHLRLRRIRPSGKLMGEITAISIPSIIMSCISSLTCFVMNMILIAYSSTAVAVFGVYFKLQSFVFMPVFGLNNGMVPIIAYNYGAQKPERIHKTIRLGMVYAVAIMVVGLLVFQLIPKELLLMFDASDAMLEIGAPALRIMSLAFIFAGIGIVSGSACQAFGYSVYSMLISIARQIVVLIPAAYLLSLTGVLRSIWFAFPIAEIFSLILSLFFLRTTLKKTGMALPKAK
;
A
#
# COMPACT_ATOMS: atom_id res chain seq x y z
N MET A 1 35.97 -18.90 -9.58
CA MET A 1 35.44 -18.76 -8.20
C MET A 1 34.31 -19.76 -8.09
N PRO A 2 34.22 -20.57 -7.04
CA PRO A 2 33.10 -21.51 -6.90
C PRO A 2 31.79 -20.70 -6.93
N GLU A 3 30.81 -21.15 -7.73
CA GLU A 3 29.46 -20.65 -7.67
C GLU A 3 28.97 -20.83 -6.22
N GLU A 4 28.74 -19.71 -5.52
CA GLU A 4 28.06 -19.72 -4.23
C GLU A 4 26.63 -20.27 -4.50
N THR A 5 26.45 -21.57 -4.39
CA THR A 5 25.15 -22.21 -4.50
C THR A 5 24.26 -21.67 -3.38
N LEU A 6 23.28 -20.85 -3.72
CA LEU A 6 22.28 -20.37 -2.78
C LEU A 6 21.61 -21.58 -2.11
N ARG A 7 21.61 -21.61 -0.77
CA ARG A 7 20.89 -22.62 0.00
C ARG A 7 19.39 -22.57 -0.35
N GLU A 8 18.73 -23.71 -0.30
CA GLU A 8 17.31 -23.77 -0.62
C GLU A 8 16.51 -22.95 0.41
N ASN A 9 15.81 -21.90 -0.07
CA ASN A 9 15.05 -21.01 0.78
C ASN A 9 13.73 -21.68 1.22
N LYS A 10 13.26 -21.35 2.43
CA LYS A 10 11.99 -21.86 2.99
C LYS A 10 10.79 -21.69 2.04
N MET A 11 10.81 -20.70 1.15
CA MET A 11 9.76 -20.46 0.16
C MET A 11 9.60 -21.61 -0.84
N GLY A 12 10.66 -22.41 -1.05
CA GLY A 12 10.64 -23.59 -1.93
C GLY A 12 10.38 -24.92 -1.23
N THR A 13 10.48 -25.00 0.10
CA THR A 13 10.50 -26.25 0.87
C THR A 13 9.41 -26.36 1.93
N MET A 14 9.09 -25.27 2.63
CA MET A 14 8.09 -25.28 3.70
C MET A 14 6.69 -25.55 3.15
N PRO A 15 5.81 -26.30 3.86
CA PRO A 15 4.41 -26.49 3.48
C PRO A 15 3.71 -25.13 3.27
N GLU A 16 2.96 -24.98 2.17
CA GLU A 16 2.47 -23.69 1.66
C GLU A 16 1.59 -22.97 2.66
N ASN A 17 0.74 -23.69 3.40
CA ASN A 17 -0.13 -23.10 4.42
C ASN A 17 0.69 -22.46 5.55
N LYS A 18 1.65 -23.22 6.13
CA LYS A 18 2.53 -22.73 7.19
C LYS A 18 3.41 -21.59 6.70
N LEU A 19 3.91 -21.69 5.46
CA LEU A 19 4.72 -20.68 4.82
C LEU A 19 3.93 -19.38 4.66
N LEU A 20 2.73 -19.44 4.05
CA LEU A 20 1.90 -18.28 3.81
C LEU A 20 1.56 -17.56 5.13
N LEU A 21 1.13 -18.27 6.16
CA LEU A 21 0.84 -17.68 7.46
C LEU A 21 2.08 -17.06 8.10
N SER A 22 3.23 -17.75 8.05
CA SER A 22 4.49 -17.24 8.61
C SER A 22 4.98 -15.95 7.95
N MET A 23 4.59 -15.72 6.69
CA MET A 23 4.96 -14.51 5.95
C MET A 23 3.88 -13.45 5.98
N ALA A 24 2.62 -13.85 5.93
CA ALA A 24 1.48 -12.92 5.86
C ALA A 24 1.15 -12.31 7.22
N VAL A 25 1.13 -13.07 8.31
CA VAL A 25 0.73 -12.57 9.64
C VAL A 25 1.60 -11.38 10.10
N PRO A 26 2.94 -11.43 10.02
CA PRO A 26 3.76 -10.26 10.34
C PRO A 26 3.41 -9.03 9.49
N MET A 27 3.15 -9.22 8.19
CA MET A 27 2.78 -8.13 7.29
C MET A 27 1.39 -7.58 7.57
N MET A 28 0.45 -8.42 7.97
CA MET A 28 -0.90 -7.99 8.40
C MET A 28 -0.81 -7.12 9.66
N ILE A 29 0.00 -7.53 10.63
CA ILE A 29 0.24 -6.75 11.86
C ILE A 29 0.87 -5.39 11.50
N SER A 30 1.88 -5.37 10.63
CA SER A 30 2.52 -4.14 10.17
C SER A 30 1.51 -3.17 9.54
N MET A 31 0.65 -3.67 8.65
CA MET A 31 -0.37 -2.84 7.99
C MET A 31 -1.38 -2.27 8.98
N LEU A 32 -1.81 -3.06 9.98
CA LEU A 32 -2.71 -2.58 11.04
C LEU A 32 -2.04 -1.52 11.91
N VAL A 33 -0.79 -1.72 12.30
CA VAL A 33 -0.03 -0.72 13.08
C VAL A 33 0.16 0.56 12.28
N GLN A 34 0.41 0.45 10.98
CA GLN A 34 0.51 1.62 10.10
C GLN A 34 -0.81 2.40 10.02
N ALA A 35 -1.96 1.71 9.96
CA ALA A 35 -3.26 2.37 10.01
C ALA A 35 -3.49 3.08 11.35
N LEU A 36 -3.11 2.44 12.46
CA LEU A 36 -3.23 3.02 13.80
C LEU A 36 -2.35 4.25 13.99
N TYR A 37 -1.07 4.20 13.57
CA TYR A 37 -0.19 5.35 13.75
C TYR A 37 -0.65 6.57 12.96
N ASN A 38 -1.20 6.39 11.75
CA ASN A 38 -1.76 7.49 10.96
C ASN A 38 -2.94 8.20 11.68
N ILE A 39 -3.73 7.44 12.44
CA ILE A 39 -4.82 8.01 13.26
C ILE A 39 -4.24 8.78 14.43
N VAL A 40 -3.26 8.21 15.13
CA VAL A 40 -2.63 8.82 16.31
C VAL A 40 -1.94 10.13 15.93
N ASP A 41 -1.17 10.14 14.83
CA ASP A 41 -0.53 11.36 14.30
C ASP A 41 -1.58 12.45 14.00
N SER A 42 -2.67 12.09 13.33
CA SER A 42 -3.77 13.03 13.06
C SER A 42 -4.39 13.60 14.33
N ILE A 43 -4.52 12.81 15.40
CA ILE A 43 -5.03 13.26 16.71
C ILE A 43 -4.06 14.26 17.34
N PHE A 44 -2.75 14.03 17.30
CA PHE A 44 -1.79 14.97 17.85
C PHE A 44 -1.75 16.28 17.06
N VAL A 45 -1.78 16.21 15.73
CA VAL A 45 -1.83 17.40 14.88
C VAL A 45 -3.10 18.22 15.12
N SER A 46 -4.26 17.59 15.28
CA SER A 46 -5.52 18.27 15.56
C SER A 46 -5.51 19.09 16.87
N ARG A 47 -4.67 18.70 17.83
CA ARG A 47 -4.50 19.42 19.10
C ARG A 47 -3.59 20.64 19.00
N ILE A 48 -2.92 20.89 17.86
CA ILE A 48 -2.13 22.12 17.65
C ILE A 48 -3.08 23.28 17.44
N CYS A 49 -3.82 23.24 16.34
CA CYS A 49 -4.91 24.13 15.94
C CYS A 49 -5.62 23.55 14.71
N GLU A 50 -6.79 24.09 14.39
CA GLU A 50 -7.58 23.66 13.23
C GLU A 50 -6.86 23.91 11.90
N ASP A 51 -6.17 25.03 11.77
CA ASP A 51 -5.37 25.37 10.58
C ASP A 51 -4.22 24.38 10.34
N ALA A 52 -3.60 23.84 11.40
CA ALA A 52 -2.54 22.86 11.28
C ALA A 52 -3.08 21.52 10.75
N LEU A 53 -4.21 21.05 11.27
CA LEU A 53 -4.87 19.84 10.77
C LEU A 53 -5.29 19.99 9.31
N THR A 54 -5.82 21.15 8.94
CA THR A 54 -6.20 21.49 7.57
C THR A 54 -4.97 21.49 6.65
N ALA A 55 -3.87 22.09 7.08
CA ALA A 55 -2.62 22.11 6.32
C ALA A 55 -2.06 20.70 6.05
N VAL A 56 -2.03 19.84 7.07
CA VAL A 56 -1.58 18.43 6.92
C VAL A 56 -2.53 17.65 6.02
N SER A 57 -3.84 17.85 6.14
CA SER A 57 -4.82 17.21 5.27
C SER A 57 -4.65 17.62 3.80
N MET A 58 -4.33 18.90 3.53
CA MET A 58 -4.00 19.38 2.19
C MET A 58 -2.63 18.92 1.69
N ALA A 59 -1.69 18.65 2.58
CA ALA A 59 -0.38 18.07 2.26
C ALA A 59 -0.42 16.58 1.93
N PHE A 60 -1.42 15.85 2.44
CA PHE A 60 -1.55 14.40 2.33
C PHE A 60 -1.48 13.87 0.89
N PRO A 61 -2.14 14.45 -0.14
CA PRO A 61 -2.03 13.96 -1.51
C PRO A 61 -0.59 13.93 -2.03
N TRP A 62 0.21 14.95 -1.70
CA TRP A 62 1.63 14.98 -2.09
C TRP A 62 2.45 13.88 -1.41
N GLN A 63 2.26 13.71 -0.09
CA GLN A 63 2.90 12.61 0.64
C GLN A 63 2.50 11.24 0.07
N ASN A 64 1.23 11.08 -0.28
CA ASN A 64 0.74 9.83 -0.86
C ASN A 64 1.41 9.51 -2.20
N ILE A 65 1.71 10.52 -3.04
CA ILE A 65 2.49 10.35 -4.27
C ILE A 65 3.90 9.84 -3.97
N VAL A 66 4.58 10.42 -2.96
CA VAL A 66 5.93 9.99 -2.55
C VAL A 66 5.92 8.52 -2.12
N ILE A 67 4.97 8.16 -1.25
CA ILE A 67 4.80 6.77 -0.78
C ILE A 67 4.43 5.84 -1.94
N ALA A 68 3.54 6.26 -2.84
CA ALA A 68 3.14 5.46 -4.00
C ALA A 68 4.33 5.16 -4.93
N ILE A 69 5.24 6.13 -5.14
CA ILE A 69 6.46 5.93 -5.92
C ILE A 69 7.38 4.93 -5.21
N ALA A 70 7.65 5.11 -3.92
CA ALA A 70 8.54 4.24 -3.15
C ALA A 70 8.00 2.79 -3.08
N VAL A 71 6.71 2.62 -2.75
CA VAL A 71 6.04 1.31 -2.70
C VAL A 71 5.96 0.67 -4.08
N GLY A 72 5.66 1.45 -5.12
CA GLY A 72 5.59 0.95 -6.50
C GLY A 72 6.91 0.37 -6.99
N PHE A 73 8.04 1.09 -6.79
CA PHE A 73 9.37 0.53 -7.08
C PHE A 73 9.67 -0.69 -6.20
N GLY A 74 9.23 -0.67 -4.95
CA GLY A 74 9.30 -1.81 -4.05
C GLY A 74 8.62 -3.07 -4.59
N VAL A 75 7.46 -2.95 -5.26
CA VAL A 75 6.76 -4.09 -5.88
C VAL A 75 7.61 -4.70 -7.00
N GLY A 76 8.18 -3.89 -7.88
CA GLY A 76 9.06 -4.36 -8.96
C GLY A 76 10.31 -5.07 -8.45
N ILE A 77 10.97 -4.48 -7.45
CA ILE A 77 12.15 -5.05 -6.80
C ILE A 77 11.79 -6.40 -6.15
N ASN A 78 10.72 -6.47 -5.37
CA ASN A 78 10.30 -7.68 -4.67
C ASN A 78 10.01 -8.84 -5.65
N ALA A 79 9.27 -8.58 -6.72
CA ALA A 79 8.92 -9.60 -7.71
C ALA A 79 10.15 -10.16 -8.43
N LEU A 80 11.05 -9.29 -8.91
CA LEU A 80 12.25 -9.73 -9.64
C LEU A 80 13.28 -10.38 -8.73
N LEU A 81 13.46 -9.87 -7.51
CA LEU A 81 14.40 -10.42 -6.54
C LEU A 81 13.97 -11.82 -6.10
N SER A 82 12.70 -12.00 -5.73
CA SER A 82 12.15 -13.30 -5.35
C SER A 82 12.24 -14.31 -6.49
N ARG A 83 11.98 -13.88 -7.73
CA ARG A 83 12.13 -14.71 -8.92
C ARG A 83 13.58 -15.14 -9.14
N ALA A 84 14.55 -14.23 -9.02
CA ALA A 84 15.97 -14.54 -9.16
C ALA A 84 16.46 -15.52 -8.08
N LEU A 85 15.95 -15.38 -6.84
CA LEU A 85 16.19 -16.34 -5.75
C LEU A 85 15.66 -17.72 -6.07
N GLY A 86 14.44 -17.81 -6.64
CA GLY A 86 13.85 -19.07 -7.08
C GLY A 86 14.64 -19.76 -8.20
N GLN A 87 15.25 -18.96 -9.08
CA GLN A 87 16.17 -19.44 -10.13
C GLN A 87 17.56 -19.84 -9.58
N LYS A 88 17.81 -19.66 -8.29
CA LYS A 88 19.11 -19.87 -7.63
C LYS A 88 20.26 -19.06 -8.27
N ASN A 89 19.96 -17.93 -8.90
CA ASN A 89 20.93 -17.08 -9.58
C ASN A 89 21.40 -15.95 -8.64
N ALA A 90 22.47 -16.21 -7.88
CA ALA A 90 23.03 -15.26 -6.92
C ALA A 90 23.51 -13.95 -7.56
N GLU A 91 24.05 -14.01 -8.78
CA GLU A 91 24.49 -12.81 -9.49
C GLU A 91 23.30 -11.91 -9.83
N ARG A 92 22.22 -12.48 -10.37
CA ARG A 92 21.01 -11.73 -10.70
C ARG A 92 20.33 -11.17 -9.45
N VAL A 93 20.35 -11.89 -8.32
CA VAL A 93 19.85 -11.40 -7.02
C VAL A 93 20.58 -10.11 -6.63
N ASN A 94 21.92 -10.11 -6.66
CA ASN A 94 22.71 -8.95 -6.31
C ASN A 94 22.54 -7.80 -7.32
N GLN A 95 22.44 -8.11 -8.62
CA GLN A 95 22.19 -7.10 -9.65
C GLN A 95 20.82 -6.43 -9.46
N VAL A 96 19.75 -7.18 -9.15
CA VAL A 96 18.42 -6.63 -8.87
C VAL A 96 18.45 -5.76 -7.62
N ALA A 97 19.10 -6.22 -6.54
CA ALA A 97 19.19 -5.45 -5.29
C ALA A 97 19.93 -4.12 -5.49
N VAL A 98 21.09 -4.13 -6.17
CA VAL A 98 21.87 -2.92 -6.43
C VAL A 98 21.14 -1.95 -7.36
N ASN A 99 20.58 -2.44 -8.48
CA ASN A 99 19.85 -1.58 -9.42
C ASN A 99 18.53 -1.07 -8.81
N GLY A 100 17.88 -1.87 -7.95
CA GLY A 100 16.72 -1.44 -7.18
C GLY A 100 17.05 -0.30 -6.22
N LEU A 101 18.18 -0.38 -5.51
CA LEU A 101 18.64 0.70 -4.63
C LEU A 101 19.00 1.96 -5.41
N LEU A 102 19.63 1.83 -6.59
CA LEU A 102 19.90 2.97 -7.47
C LEU A 102 18.61 3.63 -7.96
N LEU A 103 17.60 2.84 -8.35
CA LEU A 103 16.30 3.37 -8.75
C LEU A 103 15.59 4.07 -7.59
N ALA A 104 15.67 3.54 -6.38
CA ALA A 104 15.12 4.19 -5.19
C ALA A 104 15.78 5.56 -4.95
N LEU A 105 17.12 5.64 -5.09
CA LEU A 105 17.86 6.90 -4.97
C LEU A 105 17.48 7.89 -6.07
N LEU A 106 17.39 7.44 -7.33
CA LEU A 106 16.96 8.29 -8.46
C LEU A 106 15.54 8.79 -8.27
N SER A 107 14.64 7.93 -7.77
CA SER A 107 13.25 8.30 -7.46
C SER A 107 13.17 9.33 -6.34
N TYR A 108 13.99 9.17 -5.30
CA TYR A 108 14.13 10.18 -4.25
C TYR A 108 14.59 11.52 -4.83
N LEU A 109 15.63 11.54 -5.66
CA LEU A 109 16.14 12.78 -6.28
C LEU A 109 15.08 13.45 -7.16
N LEU A 110 14.29 12.67 -7.91
CA LEU A 110 13.19 13.19 -8.72
C LEU A 110 12.11 13.83 -7.83
N VAL A 111 11.72 13.15 -6.76
CA VAL A 111 10.73 13.66 -5.78
C VAL A 111 11.27 14.91 -5.08
N LEU A 112 12.55 14.92 -4.72
CA LEU A 112 13.20 16.07 -4.10
C LEU A 112 13.15 17.31 -5.01
N VAL A 113 13.55 17.16 -6.28
CA VAL A 113 13.52 18.26 -7.25
C VAL A 113 12.09 18.73 -7.51
N ALA A 114 11.15 17.80 -7.71
CA ALA A 114 9.74 18.14 -7.89
C ALA A 114 9.17 18.88 -6.67
N GLY A 115 9.56 18.46 -5.45
CA GLY A 115 9.14 19.10 -4.22
C GLY A 115 9.69 20.51 -4.07
N LEU A 116 11.00 20.71 -4.25
CA LEU A 116 11.64 22.02 -4.17
C LEU A 116 10.99 23.05 -5.11
N ILE A 117 10.55 22.62 -6.28
CA ILE A 117 9.92 23.51 -7.28
C ILE A 117 8.41 23.64 -7.04
N GLY A 118 7.74 22.56 -6.68
CA GLY A 118 6.27 22.45 -6.77
C GLY A 118 5.51 22.71 -5.48
N ILE A 119 6.10 22.51 -4.28
CA ILE A 119 5.36 22.56 -3.00
C ILE A 119 4.64 23.89 -2.79
N ARG A 120 5.34 25.01 -3.01
CA ARG A 120 4.77 26.34 -2.80
C ARG A 120 3.63 26.64 -3.76
N ALA A 121 3.79 26.29 -5.03
CA ALA A 121 2.75 26.44 -6.04
C ALA A 121 1.55 25.55 -5.69
N TYR A 122 1.80 24.28 -5.34
CA TYR A 122 0.76 23.34 -4.95
C TYR A 122 -0.07 23.86 -3.76
N MET A 123 0.57 24.28 -2.66
CA MET A 123 -0.17 24.75 -1.48
C MET A 123 -1.02 26.00 -1.78
N ARG A 124 -0.53 26.89 -2.64
CA ARG A 124 -1.31 28.08 -3.09
C ARG A 124 -2.49 27.73 -4.00
N THR A 125 -2.48 26.59 -4.68
CA THR A 125 -3.67 26.12 -5.44
C THR A 125 -4.74 25.51 -4.53
N GLN A 126 -4.38 25.14 -3.29
CA GLN A 126 -5.31 24.52 -2.34
C GLN A 126 -6.08 25.55 -1.51
N THR A 127 -5.44 26.66 -1.13
CA THR A 127 -6.05 27.71 -0.30
C THR A 127 -5.31 29.03 -0.42
N ASP A 128 -6.05 30.13 -0.22
CA ASP A 128 -5.50 31.50 -0.14
C ASP A 128 -5.16 31.92 1.30
N ILE A 129 -5.45 31.07 2.30
CA ILE A 129 -5.18 31.38 3.72
C ILE A 129 -3.68 31.20 3.99
N GLU A 130 -2.97 32.32 4.12
CA GLU A 130 -1.50 32.35 4.27
C GLU A 130 -0.98 31.48 5.44
N THR A 131 -1.70 31.41 6.55
CA THR A 131 -1.34 30.58 7.71
C THR A 131 -1.29 29.09 7.34
N ILE A 132 -2.34 28.61 6.66
CA ILE A 132 -2.45 27.21 6.21
C ILE A 132 -1.40 26.91 5.14
N VAL A 133 -1.19 27.82 4.19
CA VAL A 133 -0.14 27.71 3.16
C VAL A 133 1.24 27.57 3.80
N ASN A 134 1.58 28.43 4.77
CA ASN A 134 2.87 28.40 5.44
C ASN A 134 3.08 27.13 6.28
N TYR A 135 2.04 26.67 6.97
CA TYR A 135 2.08 25.38 7.69
C TYR A 135 2.30 24.21 6.73
N GLY A 136 1.57 24.16 5.63
CA GLY A 136 1.69 23.11 4.62
C GLY A 136 3.08 23.11 3.95
N ILE A 137 3.62 24.27 3.61
CA ILE A 137 4.98 24.41 3.04
C ILE A 137 6.02 23.92 4.06
N THR A 138 5.92 24.32 5.32
CA THR A 138 6.86 23.89 6.37
C THR A 138 6.83 22.39 6.54
N TYR A 139 5.65 21.80 6.63
CA TYR A 139 5.45 20.36 6.79
C TYR A 139 5.99 19.59 5.60
N LEU A 140 5.59 19.95 4.38
CA LEU A 140 6.01 19.25 3.17
C LEU A 140 7.50 19.40 2.89
N ASN A 141 8.09 20.56 3.14
CA ASN A 141 9.53 20.76 2.95
C ASN A 141 10.33 19.78 3.82
N ILE A 142 9.99 19.63 5.09
CA ILE A 142 10.67 18.69 5.99
C ILE A 142 10.48 17.25 5.50
N CYS A 143 9.24 16.85 5.23
CA CYS A 143 8.92 15.47 4.80
C CYS A 143 9.59 15.11 3.46
N ILE A 144 9.66 16.04 2.50
CA ILE A 144 10.19 15.76 1.16
C ILE A 144 11.72 15.86 1.13
N LEU A 145 12.32 16.86 1.75
CA LEU A 145 13.80 16.96 1.85
C LEU A 145 14.38 15.70 2.49
N CYS A 146 13.71 15.16 3.50
CA CYS A 146 14.17 13.99 4.26
C CYS A 146 13.52 12.68 3.80
N SER A 147 12.76 12.65 2.69
CA SER A 147 12.12 11.44 2.19
C SER A 147 13.10 10.34 1.76
N PHE A 148 14.40 10.61 1.74
CA PHE A 148 15.44 9.59 1.58
C PHE A 148 15.24 8.42 2.56
N GLY A 149 14.87 8.70 3.80
CA GLY A 149 14.59 7.69 4.82
C GLY A 149 13.55 6.68 4.35
N VAL A 150 12.40 7.14 3.87
CA VAL A 150 11.31 6.25 3.42
C VAL A 150 11.67 5.43 2.17
N PHE A 151 12.42 6.01 1.23
CA PHE A 151 12.88 5.25 0.05
C PHE A 151 13.86 4.13 0.43
N VAL A 152 14.80 4.40 1.34
CA VAL A 152 15.73 3.39 1.86
C VAL A 152 14.97 2.34 2.68
N GLU A 153 14.12 2.75 3.62
CA GLU A 153 13.34 1.85 4.47
C GLU A 153 12.54 0.86 3.62
N ILE A 154 11.70 1.35 2.70
CA ILE A 154 10.86 0.51 1.84
C ILE A 154 11.72 -0.42 0.98
N THR A 155 12.83 0.05 0.40
CA THR A 155 13.68 -0.79 -0.44
C THR A 155 14.29 -1.95 0.35
N PHE A 156 14.84 -1.69 1.52
CA PHE A 156 15.44 -2.73 2.36
C PHE A 156 14.39 -3.66 2.99
N GLU A 157 13.19 -3.17 3.26
CA GLU A 157 12.04 -4.01 3.63
C GLU A 157 11.67 -4.98 2.51
N ARG A 158 11.66 -4.51 1.25
CA ARG A 158 11.38 -5.39 0.10
C ARG A 158 12.46 -6.46 -0.06
N PHE A 159 13.71 -6.17 0.28
CA PHE A 159 14.77 -7.18 0.32
C PHE A 159 14.47 -8.26 1.36
N LEU A 160 14.06 -7.87 2.57
CA LEU A 160 13.66 -8.81 3.63
C LEU A 160 12.44 -9.63 3.23
N GLN A 161 11.43 -9.02 2.63
CA GLN A 161 10.23 -9.70 2.17
C GLN A 161 10.53 -10.68 1.04
N ALA A 162 11.33 -10.26 0.04
CA ALA A 162 11.71 -11.08 -1.10
C ALA A 162 12.50 -12.33 -0.72
N THR A 163 13.23 -12.30 0.39
CA THR A 163 13.99 -13.44 0.95
C THR A 163 13.18 -14.26 1.96
N GLY A 164 11.90 -13.93 2.16
CA GLY A 164 11.01 -14.63 3.08
C GLY A 164 11.14 -14.22 4.55
N ARG A 165 11.81 -13.10 4.84
CA ARG A 165 12.11 -12.62 6.21
C ARG A 165 11.14 -11.53 6.67
N THR A 166 9.85 -11.75 6.47
CA THR A 166 8.78 -10.76 6.74
C THR A 166 8.68 -10.33 8.21
N VAL A 167 9.10 -11.17 9.16
CA VAL A 167 9.15 -10.77 10.58
C VAL A 167 10.12 -9.60 10.79
N TYR A 168 11.27 -9.62 10.12
CA TYR A 168 12.22 -8.51 10.22
C TYR A 168 11.70 -7.25 9.52
N SER A 169 10.98 -7.38 8.40
CA SER A 169 10.27 -6.25 7.78
C SER A 169 9.19 -5.67 8.72
N MET A 170 8.47 -6.52 9.46
CA MET A 170 7.54 -6.05 10.49
C MET A 170 8.26 -5.26 11.58
N ILE A 171 9.41 -5.73 12.05
CA ILE A 171 10.18 -5.05 13.10
C ILE A 171 10.62 -3.65 12.63
N THR A 172 11.06 -3.49 11.38
CA THR A 172 11.44 -2.17 10.84
C THR A 172 10.28 -1.19 10.86
N GLN A 173 9.12 -1.61 10.37
CA GLN A 173 7.91 -0.78 10.37
C GLN A 173 7.41 -0.45 11.78
N LEU A 174 7.46 -1.42 12.71
CA LEU A 174 7.09 -1.18 14.11
C LEU A 174 8.01 -0.16 14.77
N VAL A 175 9.32 -0.26 14.55
CA VAL A 175 10.29 0.71 15.10
C VAL A 175 9.99 2.11 14.56
N GLY A 176 9.76 2.26 13.26
CA GLY A 176 9.38 3.53 12.65
C GLY A 176 8.09 4.12 13.27
N ALA A 177 7.03 3.32 13.31
CA ALA A 177 5.72 3.73 13.83
C ALA A 177 5.76 4.09 15.34
N ILE A 178 6.39 3.27 16.17
CA ILE A 178 6.52 3.51 17.61
C ILE A 178 7.36 4.77 17.86
N THR A 179 8.45 4.96 17.11
CA THR A 179 9.28 6.17 17.22
C THR A 179 8.48 7.41 16.89
N ASN A 180 7.69 7.39 15.82
CA ASN A 180 6.82 8.50 15.45
C ASN A 180 5.80 8.81 16.57
N ILE A 181 5.05 7.81 17.05
CA ILE A 181 4.05 7.97 18.12
C ILE A 181 4.66 8.58 19.40
N ILE A 182 5.90 8.21 19.73
CA ILE A 182 6.58 8.74 20.92
C ILE A 182 7.07 10.17 20.67
N LEU A 183 7.63 10.45 19.49
CA LEU A 183 8.21 11.75 19.18
C LEU A 183 7.17 12.82 18.86
N ASP A 184 6.00 12.45 18.35
CA ASP A 184 4.92 13.40 18.04
C ASP A 184 4.60 14.31 19.24
N PRO A 185 4.18 13.83 20.41
CA PRO A 185 3.87 14.70 21.53
C PRO A 185 5.11 15.46 22.05
N ILE A 186 6.28 14.85 21.96
CA ILE A 186 7.53 15.47 22.44
C ILE A 186 7.88 16.69 21.58
N LEU A 187 7.88 16.54 20.26
CA LEU A 187 8.31 17.59 19.33
C LEU A 187 7.21 18.60 19.02
N ILE A 188 5.95 18.15 19.00
CA ILE A 188 4.79 19.04 18.76
C ILE A 188 4.62 20.01 19.92
N PHE A 189 4.57 19.48 21.15
CA PHE A 189 4.21 20.27 22.34
C PHE A 189 5.43 20.75 23.14
N GLY A 190 6.65 20.30 22.81
CA GLY A 190 7.86 20.68 23.52
C GLY A 190 7.99 20.01 24.88
N LEU A 191 7.71 18.71 24.97
CA LEU A 191 7.85 17.96 26.21
C LEU A 191 9.31 17.56 26.47
N LEU A 192 9.64 17.17 27.69
CA LEU A 192 10.99 16.68 28.08
C LEU A 192 12.13 17.68 27.80
N GLY A 193 11.85 18.99 27.78
CA GLY A 193 12.86 20.03 27.54
C GLY A 193 13.15 20.33 26.06
N PHE A 194 12.45 19.70 25.14
CA PHE A 194 12.52 20.03 23.71
C PHE A 194 11.75 21.33 23.40
N PRO A 195 12.16 22.09 22.37
CA PRO A 195 11.42 23.26 21.94
C PRO A 195 10.06 22.85 21.34
N LYS A 196 9.03 23.65 21.56
CA LYS A 196 7.71 23.46 20.94
C LYS A 196 7.80 23.79 19.45
N LEU A 197 7.81 22.77 18.59
CA LEU A 197 7.96 22.92 17.14
C LEU A 197 6.61 22.95 16.40
N GLY A 198 5.49 22.61 17.07
CA GLY A 198 4.18 22.58 16.43
C GLY A 198 4.15 21.65 15.22
N ILE A 199 3.67 22.14 14.06
CA ILE A 199 3.54 21.34 12.83
C ILE A 199 4.89 20.83 12.28
N ALA A 200 5.96 21.62 12.46
CA ALA A 200 7.30 21.15 12.12
C ALA A 200 7.72 19.94 12.98
N GLY A 201 7.26 19.90 14.24
CA GLY A 201 7.47 18.78 15.16
C GLY A 201 6.86 17.49 14.63
N ALA A 202 5.62 17.52 14.14
CA ALA A 202 4.97 16.35 13.50
C ALA A 202 5.75 15.88 12.27
N ALA A 203 6.20 16.80 11.41
CA ALA A 203 7.02 16.46 10.25
C ALA A 203 8.35 15.80 10.66
N TRP A 204 9.04 16.35 11.64
CA TRP A 204 10.30 15.79 12.14
C TRP A 204 10.09 14.42 12.82
N ALA A 205 9.03 14.23 13.59
CA ALA A 205 8.72 12.93 14.20
C ALA A 205 8.53 11.85 13.13
N THR A 206 7.79 12.18 12.07
CA THR A 206 7.59 11.26 10.92
C THR A 206 8.91 10.93 10.25
N VAL A 207 9.74 11.92 9.94
CA VAL A 207 11.03 11.73 9.27
C VAL A 207 12.01 10.93 10.13
N ILE A 208 12.11 11.26 11.42
CA ILE A 208 12.99 10.52 12.35
C ILE A 208 12.54 9.06 12.46
N GLY A 209 11.23 8.82 12.56
CA GLY A 209 10.66 7.46 12.56
C GLY A 209 11.08 6.66 11.31
N GLN A 210 10.90 7.24 10.12
CA GLN A 210 11.29 6.62 8.85
C GLN A 210 12.81 6.42 8.73
N CYS A 211 13.62 7.37 9.16
CA CYS A 211 15.08 7.23 9.14
C CYS A 211 15.55 6.14 10.12
N LEU A 212 14.96 6.05 11.30
CA LEU A 212 15.29 4.99 12.25
C LEU A 212 14.84 3.62 11.73
N GLY A 213 13.64 3.52 11.14
CA GLY A 213 13.18 2.33 10.43
C GLY A 213 14.17 1.92 9.33
N ALA A 214 14.64 2.88 8.52
CA ALA A 214 15.63 2.64 7.48
C ALA A 214 16.95 2.10 8.04
N VAL A 215 17.46 2.68 9.11
CA VAL A 215 18.69 2.21 9.78
C VAL A 215 18.53 0.77 10.27
N VAL A 216 17.41 0.46 10.93
CA VAL A 216 17.11 -0.89 11.40
C VAL A 216 16.96 -1.86 10.22
N ALA A 217 16.30 -1.44 9.13
CA ALA A 217 16.16 -2.24 7.91
C ALA A 217 17.53 -2.59 7.30
N VAL A 218 18.43 -1.63 7.21
CA VAL A 218 19.81 -1.85 6.71
C VAL A 218 20.57 -2.82 7.61
N ILE A 219 20.53 -2.62 8.94
CA ILE A 219 21.20 -3.50 9.92
C ILE A 219 20.66 -4.93 9.81
N LEU A 220 19.33 -5.10 9.78
CA LEU A 220 18.71 -6.42 9.68
C LEU A 220 19.01 -7.11 8.35
N ASN A 221 19.07 -6.38 7.25
CA ASN A 221 19.51 -6.95 5.98
C ASN A 221 20.98 -7.41 6.03
N HIS A 222 21.84 -6.61 6.61
CA HIS A 222 23.26 -6.97 6.71
C HIS A 222 23.50 -8.19 7.64
N THR A 223 22.78 -8.26 8.75
CA THR A 223 23.03 -9.28 9.80
C THR A 223 22.19 -10.54 9.62
N LYS A 224 20.99 -10.43 9.06
CA LYS A 224 20.00 -11.52 9.03
C LYS A 224 19.59 -11.95 7.61
N ASN A 225 20.15 -11.34 6.57
CA ASN A 225 19.80 -11.63 5.18
C ASN A 225 21.02 -12.08 4.35
N PRO A 226 21.49 -13.31 4.54
CA PRO A 226 22.68 -13.81 3.88
C PRO A 226 22.51 -14.05 2.37
N GLU A 227 21.28 -14.02 1.84
CA GLU A 227 21.03 -14.20 0.41
C GLU A 227 21.35 -12.94 -0.42
N ILE A 228 21.46 -11.77 0.22
CA ILE A 228 21.72 -10.50 -0.48
C ILE A 228 23.05 -9.94 0.02
N HIS A 229 24.04 -9.92 -0.86
CA HIS A 229 25.33 -9.28 -0.63
C HIS A 229 25.45 -8.02 -1.49
N LEU A 230 25.19 -6.85 -0.90
CA LEU A 230 25.36 -5.56 -1.59
C LEU A 230 26.85 -5.28 -1.81
N ARG A 231 27.42 -5.79 -2.89
CA ARG A 231 28.81 -5.52 -3.27
C ARG A 231 28.90 -4.20 -4.03
N LEU A 232 28.90 -3.08 -3.31
CA LEU A 232 28.93 -1.73 -3.89
C LEU A 232 30.14 -1.49 -4.82
N ARG A 233 31.27 -2.19 -4.61
CA ARG A 233 32.48 -2.11 -5.48
C ARG A 233 32.29 -2.71 -6.89
N ARG A 234 31.23 -3.49 -7.14
CA ARG A 234 30.91 -4.09 -8.44
C ARG A 234 29.59 -3.59 -8.99
N ILE A 235 29.19 -2.36 -8.63
CA ILE A 235 28.00 -1.75 -9.18
C ILE A 235 28.17 -1.62 -10.70
N ARG A 236 27.38 -2.37 -11.44
CA ARG A 236 27.18 -2.15 -12.88
C ARG A 236 25.72 -1.73 -13.08
N PRO A 237 25.46 -0.42 -13.20
CA PRO A 237 24.13 0.04 -13.57
C PRO A 237 23.70 -0.64 -14.87
N SER A 238 22.59 -1.35 -14.85
CA SER A 238 22.05 -2.00 -16.04
C SER A 238 20.74 -1.34 -16.43
N GLY A 239 20.76 -0.53 -17.49
CA GLY A 239 19.55 0.12 -18.01
C GLY A 239 18.45 -0.88 -18.36
N LYS A 240 18.81 -2.08 -18.82
CA LYS A 240 17.85 -3.15 -19.09
C LYS A 240 17.14 -3.61 -17.80
N LEU A 241 17.91 -3.87 -16.74
CA LEU A 241 17.34 -4.35 -15.48
C LEU A 241 16.53 -3.26 -14.76
N MET A 242 17.02 -2.02 -14.82
CA MET A 242 16.25 -0.85 -14.32
C MET A 242 14.94 -0.70 -15.09
N GLY A 243 14.95 -0.92 -16.41
CA GLY A 243 13.73 -0.95 -17.24
C GLY A 243 12.78 -2.07 -16.86
N GLU A 244 13.27 -3.29 -16.56
CA GLU A 244 12.45 -4.41 -16.10
C GLU A 244 11.79 -4.10 -14.75
N ILE A 245 12.51 -3.52 -13.78
CA ILE A 245 11.96 -3.08 -12.48
C ILE A 245 10.88 -2.01 -12.72
N THR A 246 11.20 -0.98 -13.51
CA THR A 246 10.30 0.15 -13.79
C THR A 246 9.02 -0.30 -14.49
N ALA A 247 9.10 -1.24 -15.42
CA ALA A 247 7.94 -1.79 -16.13
C ALA A 247 6.92 -2.48 -15.20
N ILE A 248 7.39 -3.08 -14.11
CA ILE A 248 6.53 -3.67 -13.07
C ILE A 248 6.03 -2.59 -12.10
N SER A 249 6.85 -1.57 -11.84
CA SER A 249 6.62 -0.53 -10.83
C SER A 249 5.62 0.53 -11.26
N ILE A 250 5.72 1.04 -12.48
CA ILE A 250 4.85 2.13 -12.99
C ILE A 250 3.36 1.76 -12.90
N PRO A 251 2.91 0.57 -13.33
CA PRO A 251 1.51 0.20 -13.17
C PRO A 251 1.03 0.25 -11.72
N SER A 252 1.89 -0.13 -10.76
CA SER A 252 1.56 -0.10 -9.33
C SER A 252 1.45 1.33 -8.80
N ILE A 253 2.30 2.25 -9.26
CA ILE A 253 2.22 3.68 -8.94
C ILE A 253 0.90 4.27 -9.47
N ILE A 254 0.57 3.97 -10.73
CA ILE A 254 -0.67 4.45 -11.36
C ILE A 254 -1.90 3.96 -10.59
N MET A 255 -1.92 2.69 -10.15
CA MET A 255 -3.04 2.16 -9.36
C MET A 255 -3.27 2.94 -8.07
N SER A 256 -2.22 3.35 -7.38
CA SER A 256 -2.32 4.17 -6.16
C SER A 256 -2.91 5.55 -6.44
N CYS A 257 -2.54 6.17 -7.57
CA CYS A 257 -3.09 7.47 -7.99
C CYS A 257 -4.56 7.39 -8.39
N ILE A 258 -4.98 6.31 -9.05
CA ILE A 258 -6.38 6.11 -9.47
C ILE A 258 -7.32 6.09 -8.27
N SER A 259 -6.92 5.48 -7.15
CA SER A 259 -7.76 5.44 -5.95
C SER A 259 -8.05 6.84 -5.39
N SER A 260 -7.09 7.74 -5.42
CA SER A 260 -7.27 9.14 -5.01
C SER A 260 -8.20 9.90 -5.95
N LEU A 261 -8.06 9.70 -7.27
CA LEU A 261 -8.95 10.28 -8.26
C LEU A 261 -10.40 9.81 -8.08
N THR A 262 -10.60 8.52 -7.83
CA THR A 262 -11.92 7.94 -7.60
C THR A 262 -12.59 8.55 -6.37
N CYS A 263 -11.86 8.71 -5.28
CA CYS A 263 -12.35 9.34 -4.07
C CYS A 263 -12.81 10.79 -4.34
N PHE A 264 -12.01 11.56 -5.09
CA PHE A 264 -12.33 12.92 -5.47
C PHE A 264 -13.62 12.99 -6.29
N VAL A 265 -13.77 12.19 -7.35
CA VAL A 265 -14.96 12.19 -8.20
C VAL A 265 -16.20 11.73 -7.44
N MET A 266 -16.08 10.71 -6.58
CA MET A 266 -17.19 10.27 -5.72
C MET A 266 -17.67 11.37 -4.78
N ASN A 267 -16.74 12.12 -4.18
CA ASN A 267 -17.08 13.26 -3.34
C ASN A 267 -17.84 14.34 -4.14
N MET A 268 -17.45 14.62 -5.40
CA MET A 268 -18.18 15.55 -6.27
C MET A 268 -19.62 15.08 -6.56
N ILE A 269 -19.83 13.78 -6.75
CA ILE A 269 -21.17 13.22 -6.96
C ILE A 269 -22.00 13.34 -5.69
N LEU A 270 -21.43 13.00 -4.54
CA LEU A 270 -22.14 12.95 -3.26
C LEU A 270 -22.47 14.33 -2.70
N ILE A 271 -21.61 15.34 -2.90
CA ILE A 271 -21.85 16.71 -2.41
C ILE A 271 -23.10 17.34 -3.06
N ALA A 272 -23.46 16.90 -4.26
CA ALA A 272 -24.67 17.34 -4.92
C ALA A 272 -25.97 16.91 -4.17
N TYR A 273 -25.87 15.91 -3.28
CA TYR A 273 -26.99 15.47 -2.43
C TYR A 273 -26.95 16.11 -1.05
N SER A 274 -25.83 15.96 -0.34
CA SER A 274 -25.59 16.60 0.96
C SER A 274 -24.15 16.49 1.42
N SER A 275 -23.72 17.42 2.27
CA SER A 275 -22.45 17.32 2.98
C SER A 275 -22.37 16.08 3.88
N THR A 276 -23.51 15.67 4.47
CA THR A 276 -23.63 14.45 5.28
C THR A 276 -23.29 13.19 4.47
N ALA A 277 -23.70 13.11 3.19
CA ALA A 277 -23.36 11.97 2.32
C ALA A 277 -21.83 11.86 2.11
N VAL A 278 -21.15 12.99 1.94
CA VAL A 278 -19.69 13.05 1.85
C VAL A 278 -19.03 12.61 3.15
N ALA A 279 -19.56 13.06 4.28
CA ALA A 279 -19.07 12.65 5.61
C ALA A 279 -19.22 11.13 5.84
N VAL A 280 -20.38 10.55 5.48
CA VAL A 280 -20.60 9.09 5.51
C VAL A 280 -19.57 8.35 4.67
N PHE A 281 -19.30 8.82 3.46
CA PHE A 281 -18.32 8.22 2.57
C PHE A 281 -16.89 8.29 3.14
N GLY A 282 -16.52 9.42 3.76
CA GLY A 282 -15.24 9.58 4.44
C GLY A 282 -15.06 8.59 5.61
N VAL A 283 -16.11 8.41 6.44
CA VAL A 283 -16.10 7.43 7.53
C VAL A 283 -16.03 6.00 6.97
N TYR A 284 -16.78 5.70 5.92
CA TYR A 284 -16.68 4.39 5.25
C TYR A 284 -15.24 4.07 4.84
N PHE A 285 -14.52 5.01 4.22
CA PHE A 285 -13.13 4.79 3.81
C PHE A 285 -12.20 4.47 4.99
N LYS A 286 -12.38 5.17 6.11
CA LYS A 286 -11.60 4.91 7.32
C LYS A 286 -11.90 3.52 7.89
N LEU A 287 -13.17 3.17 8.01
CA LEU A 287 -13.61 1.85 8.49
C LEU A 287 -13.19 0.72 7.56
N GLN A 288 -13.35 0.91 6.25
CA GLN A 288 -12.92 -0.05 5.22
C GLN A 288 -11.42 -0.34 5.33
N SER A 289 -10.59 0.66 5.62
CA SER A 289 -9.15 0.50 5.73
C SER A 289 -8.78 -0.58 6.75
N PHE A 290 -9.46 -0.68 7.88
CA PHE A 290 -9.21 -1.72 8.89
C PHE A 290 -9.50 -3.14 8.38
N VAL A 291 -10.43 -3.30 7.44
CA VAL A 291 -10.75 -4.60 6.85
C VAL A 291 -9.78 -4.93 5.70
N PHE A 292 -9.38 -3.92 4.91
CA PHE A 292 -8.55 -4.11 3.72
C PHE A 292 -7.06 -4.19 4.04
N MET A 293 -6.57 -3.47 5.07
CA MET A 293 -5.15 -3.50 5.44
C MET A 293 -4.62 -4.92 5.75
N PRO A 294 -5.33 -5.80 6.49
CA PRO A 294 -4.91 -7.18 6.64
C PRO A 294 -4.80 -7.93 5.30
N VAL A 295 -5.69 -7.69 4.35
CA VAL A 295 -5.63 -8.33 3.02
C VAL A 295 -4.42 -7.83 2.22
N PHE A 296 -4.08 -6.55 2.30
CA PHE A 296 -2.84 -6.03 1.71
C PHE A 296 -1.60 -6.63 2.39
N GLY A 297 -1.63 -6.82 3.71
CA GLY A 297 -0.58 -7.54 4.44
C GLY A 297 -0.45 -9.00 3.97
N LEU A 298 -1.58 -9.71 3.80
CA LEU A 298 -1.61 -11.05 3.24
C LEU A 298 -0.92 -11.10 1.86
N ASN A 299 -1.22 -10.13 0.99
CA ASN A 299 -0.62 -10.06 -0.35
C ASN A 299 0.87 -9.77 -0.30
N ASN A 300 1.32 -8.87 0.58
CA ASN A 300 2.75 -8.59 0.77
C ASN A 300 3.54 -9.85 1.18
N GLY A 301 2.91 -10.76 1.94
CA GLY A 301 3.48 -12.06 2.26
C GLY A 301 3.38 -13.08 1.12
N MET A 302 2.32 -13.03 0.31
CA MET A 302 2.03 -13.99 -0.75
C MET A 302 2.87 -13.76 -2.02
N VAL A 303 3.03 -12.51 -2.43
CA VAL A 303 3.74 -12.12 -3.68
C VAL A 303 5.13 -12.73 -3.78
N PRO A 304 6.01 -12.62 -2.77
CA PRO A 304 7.33 -13.23 -2.84
C PRO A 304 7.30 -14.76 -2.95
N ILE A 305 6.32 -15.44 -2.33
CA ILE A 305 6.17 -16.90 -2.43
C ILE A 305 5.85 -17.30 -3.88
N ILE A 306 4.91 -16.60 -4.52
CA ILE A 306 4.53 -16.87 -5.91
C ILE A 306 5.71 -16.58 -6.84
N ALA A 307 6.36 -15.43 -6.71
CA ALA A 307 7.47 -15.01 -7.54
C ALA A 307 8.68 -15.96 -7.42
N TYR A 308 9.00 -16.42 -6.19
CA TYR A 308 10.04 -17.42 -5.93
C TYR A 308 9.72 -18.74 -6.62
N ASN A 309 8.52 -19.28 -6.41
CA ASN A 309 8.12 -20.58 -6.98
C ASN A 309 7.94 -20.48 -8.51
N TYR A 310 7.65 -19.31 -9.05
CA TYR A 310 7.70 -19.05 -10.49
C TYR A 310 9.14 -19.15 -11.01
N GLY A 311 10.09 -18.54 -10.32
CA GLY A 311 11.52 -18.70 -10.64
C GLY A 311 12.00 -20.15 -10.54
N ALA A 312 11.53 -20.88 -9.53
CA ALA A 312 11.85 -22.31 -9.27
C ALA A 312 11.06 -23.30 -10.13
N GLN A 313 10.15 -22.83 -11.01
CA GLN A 313 9.31 -23.67 -11.90
C GLN A 313 8.48 -24.72 -11.13
N LYS A 314 7.84 -24.30 -10.00
CA LYS A 314 7.01 -25.17 -9.15
C LYS A 314 5.51 -24.76 -9.25
N PRO A 315 4.77 -25.13 -10.31
CA PRO A 315 3.40 -24.65 -10.57
C PRO A 315 2.41 -25.10 -9.47
N GLU A 316 2.53 -26.31 -8.95
CA GLU A 316 1.63 -26.82 -7.91
C GLU A 316 1.67 -25.93 -6.64
N ARG A 317 2.87 -25.52 -6.22
CA ARG A 317 3.03 -24.63 -5.08
C ARG A 317 2.43 -23.25 -5.32
N ILE A 318 2.55 -22.73 -6.55
CA ILE A 318 1.94 -21.46 -6.96
C ILE A 318 0.41 -21.54 -6.84
N HIS A 319 -0.21 -22.56 -7.45
CA HIS A 319 -1.66 -22.72 -7.41
C HIS A 319 -2.18 -22.87 -5.97
N LYS A 320 -1.51 -23.68 -5.17
CA LYS A 320 -1.88 -23.87 -3.76
C LYS A 320 -1.74 -22.60 -2.95
N THR A 321 -0.67 -21.81 -3.17
CA THR A 321 -0.48 -20.52 -2.52
C THR A 321 -1.56 -19.52 -2.92
N ILE A 322 -1.91 -19.41 -4.20
CA ILE A 322 -2.97 -18.51 -4.68
C ILE A 322 -4.32 -18.94 -4.08
N ARG A 323 -4.64 -20.25 -4.10
CA ARG A 323 -5.89 -20.75 -3.52
C ARG A 323 -5.98 -20.45 -2.02
N LEU A 324 -4.92 -20.70 -1.25
CA LEU A 324 -4.88 -20.39 0.18
C LEU A 324 -5.01 -18.90 0.43
N GLY A 325 -4.32 -18.06 -0.38
CA GLY A 325 -4.43 -16.59 -0.32
C GLY A 325 -5.87 -16.13 -0.55
N MET A 326 -6.58 -16.70 -1.55
CA MET A 326 -8.00 -16.40 -1.78
C MET A 326 -8.88 -16.80 -0.60
N VAL A 327 -8.67 -18.00 -0.04
CA VAL A 327 -9.44 -18.48 1.13
C VAL A 327 -9.26 -17.56 2.32
N TYR A 328 -8.02 -17.18 2.65
CA TYR A 328 -7.75 -16.26 3.77
C TYR A 328 -8.28 -14.86 3.50
N ALA A 329 -8.11 -14.32 2.30
CA ALA A 329 -8.66 -13.01 1.95
C ALA A 329 -10.19 -13.01 2.06
N VAL A 330 -10.87 -14.03 1.55
CA VAL A 330 -12.32 -14.18 1.68
C VAL A 330 -12.74 -14.29 3.14
N ALA A 331 -12.02 -15.08 3.96
CA ALA A 331 -12.32 -15.19 5.39
C ALA A 331 -12.23 -13.83 6.10
N ILE A 332 -11.17 -13.05 5.86
CA ILE A 332 -11.02 -11.69 6.41
C ILE A 332 -12.15 -10.79 5.93
N MET A 333 -12.47 -10.83 4.65
CA MET A 333 -13.53 -9.99 4.06
C MET A 333 -14.93 -10.37 4.53
N VAL A 334 -15.18 -11.66 4.81
CA VAL A 334 -16.44 -12.12 5.42
C VAL A 334 -16.58 -11.58 6.84
N VAL A 335 -15.51 -11.60 7.64
CA VAL A 335 -15.53 -11.00 8.98
C VAL A 335 -15.84 -9.49 8.87
N GLY A 336 -15.17 -8.78 7.97
CA GLY A 336 -15.47 -7.36 7.72
C GLY A 336 -16.93 -7.14 7.27
N LEU A 337 -17.41 -7.94 6.33
CA LEU A 337 -18.82 -7.90 5.89
C LEU A 337 -19.77 -8.07 7.06
N LEU A 338 -19.57 -9.10 7.89
CA LEU A 338 -20.44 -9.37 9.04
C LEU A 338 -20.44 -8.19 10.03
N VAL A 339 -19.31 -7.60 10.32
CA VAL A 339 -19.21 -6.42 11.19
C VAL A 339 -20.03 -5.25 10.62
N PHE A 340 -19.88 -4.95 9.31
CA PHE A 340 -20.62 -3.87 8.65
C PHE A 340 -22.14 -4.15 8.53
N GLN A 341 -22.54 -5.42 8.48
CA GLN A 341 -23.96 -5.80 8.42
C GLN A 341 -24.64 -5.76 9.80
N LEU A 342 -23.94 -6.23 10.84
CA LEU A 342 -24.52 -6.42 12.16
C LEU A 342 -24.52 -5.14 12.99
N ILE A 343 -23.42 -4.37 12.96
CA ILE A 343 -23.20 -3.21 13.82
C ILE A 343 -22.86 -1.92 13.07
N PRO A 344 -23.56 -1.56 11.96
CA PRO A 344 -23.22 -0.37 11.18
C PRO A 344 -23.44 0.94 11.94
N LYS A 345 -24.44 0.99 12.83
CA LYS A 345 -24.74 2.19 13.63
C LYS A 345 -23.65 2.44 14.68
N GLU A 346 -23.22 1.40 15.37
CA GLU A 346 -22.16 1.45 16.38
C GLU A 346 -20.83 1.90 15.74
N LEU A 347 -20.53 1.41 14.53
CA LEU A 347 -19.36 1.85 13.78
C LEU A 347 -19.39 3.34 13.44
N LEU A 348 -20.56 3.87 13.06
CA LEU A 348 -20.73 5.29 12.77
C LEU A 348 -20.66 6.14 14.07
N LEU A 349 -21.24 5.65 15.17
CA LEU A 349 -21.18 6.34 16.47
C LEU A 349 -19.75 6.50 17.00
N MET A 350 -18.81 5.64 16.62
CA MET A 350 -17.39 5.84 16.94
C MET A 350 -16.81 7.13 16.32
N PHE A 351 -17.51 7.75 15.37
CA PHE A 351 -17.12 9.00 14.71
C PHE A 351 -18.09 10.15 15.03
N ASP A 352 -18.75 10.10 16.19
CA ASP A 352 -19.72 11.12 16.64
C ASP A 352 -20.81 11.43 15.60
N ALA A 353 -21.34 10.37 14.95
CA ALA A 353 -22.32 10.49 13.89
C ALA A 353 -23.63 11.10 14.39
N SER A 354 -24.14 12.14 13.71
CA SER A 354 -25.48 12.69 13.93
C SER A 354 -26.57 11.73 13.48
N ASP A 355 -27.82 11.95 13.93
CA ASP A 355 -28.98 11.15 13.51
C ASP A 355 -29.13 11.09 11.99
N ALA A 356 -28.92 12.22 11.30
CA ALA A 356 -28.95 12.29 9.83
C ALA A 356 -27.83 11.43 9.20
N MET A 357 -26.66 11.41 9.83
CA MET A 357 -25.54 10.59 9.39
C MET A 357 -25.79 9.10 9.63
N LEU A 358 -26.48 8.73 10.71
CA LEU A 358 -26.88 7.34 10.99
C LEU A 358 -27.92 6.84 9.98
N GLU A 359 -28.89 7.69 9.62
CA GLU A 359 -29.95 7.36 8.66
C GLU A 359 -29.38 7.07 7.25
N ILE A 360 -28.46 7.89 6.78
CA ILE A 360 -27.80 7.71 5.48
C ILE A 360 -26.71 6.63 5.56
N GLY A 361 -25.93 6.62 6.63
CA GLY A 361 -24.70 5.84 6.73
C GLY A 361 -24.95 4.36 7.00
N ALA A 362 -25.92 3.99 7.82
CA ALA A 362 -26.15 2.58 8.12
C ALA A 362 -26.56 1.75 6.88
N PRO A 363 -27.50 2.22 6.03
CA PRO A 363 -27.75 1.55 4.75
C PRO A 363 -26.56 1.60 3.79
N ALA A 364 -25.80 2.71 3.76
CA ALA A 364 -24.61 2.85 2.92
C ALA A 364 -23.55 1.80 3.27
N LEU A 365 -23.20 1.66 4.55
CA LEU A 365 -22.23 0.66 5.03
C LEU A 365 -22.66 -0.76 4.68
N ARG A 366 -23.94 -1.08 4.85
CA ARG A 366 -24.49 -2.41 4.51
C ARG A 366 -24.39 -2.70 3.01
N ILE A 367 -24.75 -1.75 2.15
CA ILE A 367 -24.71 -1.95 0.69
C ILE A 367 -23.27 -2.05 0.20
N MET A 368 -22.40 -1.12 0.60
CA MET A 368 -21.01 -1.10 0.13
C MET A 368 -20.22 -2.32 0.62
N SER A 369 -20.49 -2.83 1.83
CA SER A 369 -19.78 -4.01 2.34
C SER A 369 -20.08 -5.30 1.56
N LEU A 370 -21.17 -5.39 0.80
CA LEU A 370 -21.43 -6.53 -0.09
C LEU A 370 -20.33 -6.73 -1.13
N ALA A 371 -19.60 -5.68 -1.44
CA ALA A 371 -18.44 -5.71 -2.34
C ALA A 371 -17.22 -6.45 -1.77
N PHE A 372 -17.10 -6.58 -0.46
CA PHE A 372 -15.87 -7.04 0.22
C PHE A 372 -15.39 -8.40 -0.25
N ILE A 373 -16.27 -9.39 -0.34
CA ILE A 373 -15.89 -10.75 -0.74
C ILE A 373 -15.29 -10.75 -2.17
N PHE A 374 -15.92 -10.02 -3.09
CA PHE A 374 -15.47 -9.91 -4.46
C PHE A 374 -14.13 -9.17 -4.55
N ALA A 375 -13.99 -8.10 -3.77
CA ALA A 375 -12.75 -7.34 -3.64
C ALA A 375 -11.59 -8.22 -3.14
N GLY A 376 -11.81 -9.07 -2.13
CA GLY A 376 -10.78 -9.95 -1.60
C GLY A 376 -10.19 -10.89 -2.67
N ILE A 377 -11.02 -11.52 -3.47
CA ILE A 377 -10.58 -12.40 -4.57
C ILE A 377 -9.88 -11.58 -5.67
N GLY A 378 -10.43 -10.41 -6.01
CA GLY A 378 -9.85 -9.51 -7.01
C GLY A 378 -8.45 -9.03 -6.63
N ILE A 379 -8.26 -8.62 -5.38
CA ILE A 379 -6.97 -8.15 -4.86
C ILE A 379 -5.92 -9.26 -4.90
N VAL A 380 -6.24 -10.47 -4.44
CA VAL A 380 -5.34 -11.62 -4.50
C VAL A 380 -4.97 -11.97 -5.94
N SER A 381 -5.95 -11.97 -6.85
CA SER A 381 -5.71 -12.26 -8.28
C SER A 381 -4.80 -11.21 -8.93
N GLY A 382 -5.03 -9.92 -8.64
CA GLY A 382 -4.19 -8.83 -9.12
C GLY A 382 -2.75 -8.92 -8.58
N SER A 383 -2.60 -9.21 -7.29
CA SER A 383 -1.28 -9.38 -6.66
C SER A 383 -0.52 -10.59 -7.22
N ALA A 384 -1.23 -11.68 -7.56
CA ALA A 384 -0.62 -12.81 -8.25
C ALA A 384 -0.10 -12.40 -9.64
N CYS A 385 -0.85 -11.61 -10.42
CA CYS A 385 -0.36 -11.08 -11.70
C CYS A 385 0.92 -10.23 -11.53
N GLN A 386 1.00 -9.40 -10.48
CA GLN A 386 2.20 -8.63 -10.16
C GLN A 386 3.39 -9.53 -9.82
N ALA A 387 3.19 -10.61 -9.06
CA ALA A 387 4.22 -11.57 -8.72
C ALA A 387 4.86 -12.25 -9.96
N PHE A 388 4.08 -12.44 -11.02
CA PHE A 388 4.57 -12.94 -12.31
C PHE A 388 5.25 -11.86 -13.17
N GLY A 389 5.19 -10.58 -12.77
CA GLY A 389 5.69 -9.44 -13.54
C GLY A 389 4.68 -8.83 -14.51
N TYR A 390 3.40 -9.27 -14.49
CA TYR A 390 2.32 -8.72 -15.32
C TYR A 390 1.51 -7.64 -14.57
N SER A 391 2.19 -6.67 -13.96
CA SER A 391 1.55 -5.58 -13.21
C SER A 391 0.60 -4.73 -14.06
N VAL A 392 0.80 -4.70 -15.39
CA VAL A 392 -0.12 -4.03 -16.33
C VAL A 392 -1.53 -4.62 -16.23
N TYR A 393 -1.68 -5.92 -16.03
CA TYR A 393 -3.01 -6.53 -15.87
C TYR A 393 -3.69 -6.06 -14.59
N SER A 394 -2.94 -5.96 -13.48
CA SER A 394 -3.47 -5.40 -12.23
C SER A 394 -3.89 -3.94 -12.39
N MET A 395 -3.12 -3.15 -13.13
CA MET A 395 -3.46 -1.76 -13.45
C MET A 395 -4.74 -1.68 -14.29
N LEU A 396 -4.85 -2.51 -15.33
CA LEU A 396 -6.06 -2.55 -16.18
C LEU A 396 -7.31 -2.95 -15.38
N ILE A 397 -7.19 -3.91 -14.46
CA ILE A 397 -8.27 -4.28 -13.54
C ILE A 397 -8.67 -3.07 -12.69
N SER A 398 -7.70 -2.32 -12.15
CA SER A 398 -7.95 -1.15 -11.31
C SER A 398 -8.61 -0.01 -12.08
N ILE A 399 -8.13 0.27 -13.30
CA ILE A 399 -8.72 1.26 -14.21
C ILE A 399 -10.17 0.87 -14.55
N ALA A 400 -10.38 -0.37 -15.00
CA ALA A 400 -11.70 -0.87 -15.36
C ALA A 400 -12.67 -0.79 -14.18
N ARG A 401 -12.25 -1.22 -12.99
CA ARG A 401 -13.07 -1.18 -11.78
C ARG A 401 -13.46 0.24 -11.40
N GLN A 402 -12.49 1.13 -11.30
CA GLN A 402 -12.70 2.45 -10.70
C GLN A 402 -13.17 3.49 -11.72
N ILE A 403 -12.52 3.60 -12.87
CA ILE A 403 -12.80 4.65 -13.86
C ILE A 403 -13.89 4.22 -14.82
N VAL A 404 -13.87 2.97 -15.31
CA VAL A 404 -14.80 2.52 -16.36
C VAL A 404 -16.14 2.05 -15.78
N VAL A 405 -16.15 1.49 -14.56
CA VAL A 405 -17.39 0.94 -13.97
C VAL A 405 -17.88 1.76 -12.80
N LEU A 406 -17.06 1.96 -11.74
CA LEU A 406 -17.53 2.59 -10.50
C LEU A 406 -18.02 4.02 -10.74
N ILE A 407 -17.21 4.86 -11.37
CA ILE A 407 -17.56 6.27 -11.59
C ILE A 407 -18.81 6.41 -12.50
N PRO A 408 -18.86 5.76 -13.69
CA PRO A 408 -20.08 5.84 -14.53
C PRO A 408 -21.31 5.21 -13.86
N ALA A 409 -21.18 4.10 -13.14
CA ALA A 409 -22.29 3.50 -12.41
C ALA A 409 -22.81 4.45 -11.31
N ALA A 410 -21.92 5.05 -10.53
CA ALA A 410 -22.30 6.02 -9.51
C ALA A 410 -22.99 7.25 -10.12
N TYR A 411 -22.48 7.76 -11.25
CA TYR A 411 -23.10 8.86 -11.98
C TYR A 411 -24.50 8.49 -12.52
N LEU A 412 -24.63 7.35 -13.19
CA LEU A 412 -25.93 6.90 -13.72
C LEU A 412 -26.95 6.66 -12.61
N LEU A 413 -26.51 6.05 -11.50
CA LEU A 413 -27.38 5.85 -10.34
C LEU A 413 -27.73 7.16 -9.64
N SER A 414 -26.89 8.19 -9.71
CA SER A 414 -27.19 9.52 -9.19
C SER A 414 -28.36 10.18 -9.95
N LEU A 415 -28.53 9.88 -11.24
CA LEU A 415 -29.64 10.43 -12.04
C LEU A 415 -31.02 9.94 -11.58
N THR A 416 -31.08 8.87 -10.78
CA THR A 416 -32.33 8.40 -10.15
C THR A 416 -32.86 9.34 -9.07
N GLY A 417 -32.07 10.31 -8.61
CA GLY A 417 -32.41 11.22 -7.52
C GLY A 417 -32.40 10.58 -6.13
N VAL A 418 -32.11 9.27 -6.02
CA VAL A 418 -32.11 8.53 -4.75
C VAL A 418 -30.67 8.28 -4.30
N LEU A 419 -30.21 8.92 -3.23
CA LEU A 419 -28.86 8.77 -2.68
C LEU A 419 -28.49 7.31 -2.40
N ARG A 420 -29.42 6.52 -1.87
CA ARG A 420 -29.20 5.10 -1.55
C ARG A 420 -28.79 4.28 -2.77
N SER A 421 -29.25 4.64 -3.95
CA SER A 421 -28.92 3.93 -5.20
C SER A 421 -27.44 4.03 -5.54
N ILE A 422 -26.80 5.16 -5.24
CA ILE A 422 -25.39 5.40 -5.58
C ILE A 422 -24.46 4.37 -4.93
N TRP A 423 -24.78 3.92 -3.72
CA TRP A 423 -23.96 2.95 -2.99
C TRP A 423 -23.87 1.59 -3.68
N PHE A 424 -24.84 1.23 -4.53
CA PHE A 424 -24.79 0.00 -5.34
C PHE A 424 -23.71 0.02 -6.43
N ALA A 425 -23.17 1.18 -6.76
CA ALA A 425 -22.06 1.29 -7.70
C ALA A 425 -20.82 0.46 -7.23
N PHE A 426 -20.59 0.36 -5.92
CA PHE A 426 -19.47 -0.40 -5.35
C PHE A 426 -19.59 -1.91 -5.59
N PRO A 427 -20.68 -2.60 -5.20
CA PRO A 427 -20.88 -4.01 -5.54
C PRO A 427 -20.84 -4.29 -7.04
N ILE A 428 -21.43 -3.43 -7.87
CA ILE A 428 -21.42 -3.57 -9.33
C ILE A 428 -19.99 -3.54 -9.87
N ALA A 429 -19.19 -2.57 -9.42
CA ALA A 429 -17.79 -2.43 -9.85
C ALA A 429 -16.93 -3.62 -9.39
N GLU A 430 -17.16 -4.14 -8.19
CA GLU A 430 -16.37 -5.28 -7.67
C GLU A 430 -16.75 -6.61 -8.34
N ILE A 431 -18.01 -6.82 -8.70
CA ILE A 431 -18.42 -8.01 -9.48
C ILE A 431 -17.74 -7.98 -10.86
N PHE A 432 -17.75 -6.84 -11.54
CA PHE A 432 -17.05 -6.68 -12.81
C PHE A 432 -15.55 -6.90 -12.66
N SER A 433 -14.94 -6.30 -11.64
CA SER A 433 -13.53 -6.45 -11.29
C SER A 433 -13.15 -7.91 -11.03
N LEU A 434 -13.99 -8.66 -10.33
CA LEU A 434 -13.80 -10.09 -10.08
C LEU A 434 -13.68 -10.88 -11.37
N ILE A 435 -14.62 -10.69 -12.30
CA ILE A 435 -14.64 -11.41 -13.60
C ILE A 435 -13.34 -11.11 -14.35
N LEU A 436 -12.97 -9.83 -14.44
CA LEU A 436 -11.78 -9.40 -15.15
C LEU A 436 -10.49 -9.90 -14.48
N SER A 437 -10.45 -9.90 -13.14
CA SER A 437 -9.31 -10.40 -12.35
C SER A 437 -9.06 -11.88 -12.56
N LEU A 438 -10.13 -12.69 -12.56
CA LEU A 438 -10.03 -14.13 -12.81
C LEU A 438 -9.64 -14.43 -14.27
N PHE A 439 -10.13 -13.63 -15.22
CA PHE A 439 -9.73 -13.73 -16.62
C PHE A 439 -8.23 -13.44 -16.80
N PHE A 440 -7.71 -12.34 -16.25
CA PHE A 440 -6.30 -12.02 -16.35
C PHE A 440 -5.41 -12.97 -15.58
N LEU A 441 -5.84 -13.47 -14.41
CA LEU A 441 -5.09 -14.48 -13.67
C LEU A 441 -4.95 -15.77 -14.50
N ARG A 442 -6.03 -16.26 -15.10
CA ARG A 442 -6.00 -17.44 -15.99
C ARG A 442 -5.10 -17.20 -17.20
N THR A 443 -5.17 -16.03 -17.80
CA THR A 443 -4.31 -15.65 -18.93
C THR A 443 -2.84 -15.61 -18.53
N THR A 444 -2.52 -15.04 -17.36
CA THR A 444 -1.16 -15.00 -16.82
C THR A 444 -0.61 -16.41 -16.60
N LEU A 445 -1.37 -17.27 -15.94
CA LEU A 445 -0.96 -18.66 -15.67
C LEU A 445 -0.71 -19.44 -16.97
N LYS A 446 -1.51 -19.22 -18.02
CA LYS A 446 -1.29 -19.84 -19.34
C LYS A 446 -0.02 -19.30 -20.00
N LYS A 447 0.14 -17.98 -20.06
CA LYS A 447 1.30 -17.34 -20.71
C LYS A 447 2.64 -17.67 -20.06
N THR A 448 2.63 -17.89 -18.74
CA THR A 448 3.83 -18.21 -17.97
C THR A 448 4.15 -19.72 -17.94
N GLY A 449 3.32 -20.56 -18.54
CA GLY A 449 3.48 -22.01 -18.48
C GLY A 449 3.19 -22.61 -17.10
N MET A 450 2.58 -21.83 -16.19
CA MET A 450 2.24 -22.25 -14.83
C MET A 450 0.82 -22.81 -14.71
N ALA A 451 0.10 -22.98 -15.82
CA ALA A 451 -1.21 -23.64 -15.81
C ALA A 451 -1.03 -25.14 -15.46
N LEU A 452 -1.82 -25.63 -14.50
CA LEU A 452 -1.88 -27.08 -14.25
C LEU A 452 -2.49 -27.79 -15.47
N PRO A 453 -1.99 -28.97 -15.83
CA PRO A 453 -2.66 -29.79 -16.84
C PRO A 453 -4.09 -30.04 -16.37
N LYS A 454 -5.05 -29.99 -17.32
CA LYS A 454 -6.44 -30.36 -17.01
C LYS A 454 -6.41 -31.79 -16.46
N ALA A 455 -6.96 -32.00 -15.27
CA ALA A 455 -7.22 -33.34 -14.80
C ALA A 455 -8.05 -34.05 -15.90
N LYS A 456 -7.49 -35.13 -16.43
CA LYS A 456 -8.19 -35.99 -17.40
C LYS A 456 -9.38 -36.67 -16.74
#